data_e33a2c8be3aeb56e934c2a9541a04268
#
_entry.id   e33a2c8be3aeb56e934c2a9541a04268
#
_cell.length_a   1.000
_cell.length_b   1.000
_cell.length_c   1.000
_cell.angle_alpha   90.00
_cell.angle_beta   90.00
_cell.angle_gamma   90.00
#
_symmetry.space_group_name_H-M   'P 1'
#
loop_
_entity.id
_entity.type
_entity.pdbx_description
1 polymer ?
#
loop_
_entity_poly.entity_id
_entity_poly.type
_entity_poly.pdbx_seq_one_letter_code
_entity_poly.pdbx_strand_id
1 'polypeptide(L)'
;MPRHRVTIVHFGLVLSFAGFVAMAHLALAQSLDKPPAAVPAKEKTLLAAVSETAQWKPLDPRVAKAHEDLGDYYSAEGRYGEAERVYQKTLELKEDMLGRANPAIIPAVDDVARVSFAQMKYDQAADLIARELRIMEREYGDDDPRLVPSLEQVARVLEAASKYPDAEKFLARAIAIREKASGPESAELTADLSQLARVNVAKHNLAAAEGLYQRVLKIQQNKFSSNSPELLPTLDALATLALAQQKDAEPLLKQTLSIREGNLGPNHVEVAKNLDKLAAIYTEQKRFAEAQKLSERALFIWMKELKPGSAELAEKYEKVAELYEALNRPVDAEPLVQQVLTAREIDTVASLNTLAAIYVSKQNLTDAEPLYRLSLTILDKKGVLTGKRPMFLSSTEDNLDLLAETALDYVDLLKKMRRKSDASKIEARIRAATGKSLTPKKKAS
;
A
#
# COMPACT_ATOMS: atom_id res chain seq x y z
N MET A 1 36.63 2.99 -36.20
CA MET A 1 35.30 3.06 -35.56
C MET A 1 35.38 2.29 -34.26
N PRO A 2 35.45 2.92 -33.09
CA PRO A 2 35.40 2.22 -31.81
C PRO A 2 33.98 2.30 -31.22
N ARG A 3 33.48 1.13 -30.79
CA ARG A 3 32.23 0.95 -30.07
C ARG A 3 32.41 1.39 -28.61
N HIS A 4 31.67 2.40 -28.15
CA HIS A 4 31.58 2.73 -26.76
C HIS A 4 30.55 1.78 -26.06
N ARG A 5 31.05 0.95 -25.16
CA ARG A 5 30.24 0.19 -24.19
C ARG A 5 29.85 1.14 -23.06
N VAL A 6 28.59 1.35 -22.87
CA VAL A 6 28.05 2.00 -21.68
C VAL A 6 27.99 0.96 -20.56
N THR A 7 28.79 1.16 -19.53
CA THR A 7 28.79 0.34 -18.31
C THR A 7 27.77 0.97 -17.36
N ILE A 8 26.64 0.31 -17.19
CA ILE A 8 25.65 0.66 -16.15
C ILE A 8 26.19 0.18 -14.82
N VAL A 9 26.55 1.12 -13.95
CA VAL A 9 26.97 0.86 -12.57
C VAL A 9 25.72 0.66 -11.71
N HIS A 10 25.47 -0.58 -11.32
CA HIS A 10 24.51 -0.91 -10.25
C HIS A 10 25.14 -0.55 -8.89
N PHE A 11 24.82 0.62 -8.37
CA PHE A 11 25.09 0.98 -6.98
C PHE A 11 23.79 1.58 -6.38
N GLY A 12 23.03 0.80 -5.64
CA GLY A 12 21.84 1.35 -5.00
C GLY A 12 20.89 0.37 -4.33
N LEU A 13 21.34 -0.80 -3.83
CA LEU A 13 20.39 -1.69 -3.14
C LEU A 13 20.97 -2.53 -1.97
N VAL A 14 22.01 -2.07 -1.30
CA VAL A 14 22.59 -2.82 -0.15
C VAL A 14 22.46 -2.10 1.20
N LEU A 15 22.08 -0.83 1.24
CA LEU A 15 22.01 -0.06 2.51
C LEU A 15 20.65 -0.09 3.23
N SER A 16 19.59 -0.60 2.61
CA SER A 16 18.25 -0.65 3.21
C SER A 16 18.01 -1.89 4.11
N PHE A 17 18.69 -2.99 3.84
CA PHE A 17 18.46 -4.25 4.57
C PHE A 17 19.14 -4.29 5.97
N ALA A 18 20.29 -3.68 6.13
CA ALA A 18 21.00 -3.67 7.42
C ALA A 18 20.33 -2.78 8.49
N GLY A 19 19.68 -1.67 8.06
CA GLY A 19 18.92 -0.80 8.97
C GLY A 19 17.64 -1.45 9.48
N PHE A 20 16.96 -2.22 8.63
CA PHE A 20 15.73 -2.92 9.01
C PHE A 20 15.98 -4.09 9.96
N VAL A 21 17.07 -4.84 9.76
CA VAL A 21 17.49 -5.94 10.66
C VAL A 21 17.94 -5.41 12.02
N ALA A 22 18.66 -4.29 12.07
CA ALA A 22 19.07 -3.67 13.33
C ALA A 22 17.89 -3.11 14.15
N MET A 23 16.89 -2.49 13.49
CA MET A 23 15.67 -2.03 14.16
C MET A 23 14.79 -3.19 14.63
N ALA A 24 14.70 -4.27 13.86
CA ALA A 24 13.99 -5.47 14.26
C ALA A 24 14.63 -6.16 15.48
N HIS A 25 15.96 -6.20 15.56
CA HIS A 25 16.67 -6.75 16.72
C HIS A 25 16.55 -5.86 17.97
N LEU A 26 16.51 -4.53 17.79
CA LEU A 26 16.31 -3.60 18.92
C LEU A 26 14.87 -3.68 19.46
N ALA A 27 13.88 -3.82 18.57
CA ALA A 27 12.48 -4.04 18.94
C ALA A 27 12.28 -5.40 19.61
N LEU A 28 12.98 -6.45 19.16
CA LEU A 28 12.95 -7.78 19.76
C LEU A 28 13.63 -7.79 21.15
N ALA A 29 14.75 -7.09 21.31
CA ALA A 29 15.44 -6.97 22.60
C ALA A 29 14.61 -6.18 23.63
N GLN A 30 13.89 -5.14 23.20
CA GLN A 30 13.00 -4.38 24.09
C GLN A 30 11.70 -5.13 24.45
N SER A 31 11.32 -6.17 23.69
CA SER A 31 10.18 -7.02 24.02
C SER A 31 10.49 -8.10 25.06
N LEU A 32 11.78 -8.42 25.26
CA LEU A 32 12.22 -9.44 26.21
C LEU A 32 12.31 -8.94 27.66
N ASP A 33 12.33 -7.63 27.89
CA ASP A 33 12.41 -7.03 29.24
C ASP A 33 11.05 -6.55 29.81
N LYS A 34 9.93 -6.77 29.10
CA LYS A 34 8.62 -6.53 29.68
C LYS A 34 8.21 -7.72 30.54
N PRO A 35 7.80 -7.50 31.80
CA PRO A 35 7.17 -8.55 32.57
C PRO A 35 5.98 -9.11 31.76
N PRO A 36 5.72 -10.44 31.81
CA PRO A 36 4.64 -11.02 31.03
C PRO A 36 3.34 -10.23 31.31
N ALA A 37 2.75 -9.69 30.24
CA ALA A 37 1.52 -8.90 30.37
C ALA A 37 0.49 -9.70 31.12
N ALA A 38 -0.17 -9.08 32.10
CA ALA A 38 -1.23 -9.76 32.86
C ALA A 38 -2.28 -10.29 31.88
N VAL A 39 -2.59 -11.59 32.01
CA VAL A 39 -3.60 -12.24 31.15
C VAL A 39 -4.91 -11.43 31.23
N PRO A 40 -5.49 -10.98 30.10
CA PRO A 40 -6.72 -10.20 30.10
C PRO A 40 -7.86 -10.91 30.86
N ALA A 41 -8.71 -10.16 31.53
CA ALA A 41 -9.79 -10.75 32.35
C ALA A 41 -10.70 -11.67 31.52
N LYS A 42 -11.01 -11.28 30.26
CA LYS A 42 -11.80 -12.08 29.32
C LYS A 42 -11.13 -13.42 29.00
N GLU A 43 -9.82 -13.41 28.75
CA GLU A 43 -9.05 -14.62 28.48
C GLU A 43 -9.04 -15.56 29.68
N LYS A 44 -8.86 -15.02 30.88
CA LYS A 44 -8.96 -15.83 32.14
C LYS A 44 -10.29 -16.51 32.29
N THR A 45 -11.38 -15.80 31.98
CA THR A 45 -12.74 -16.36 32.05
C THR A 45 -12.92 -17.50 31.04
N LEU A 46 -12.47 -17.33 29.82
CA LEU A 46 -12.55 -18.34 28.75
C LEU A 46 -11.69 -19.58 29.05
N LEU A 47 -10.47 -19.37 29.56
CA LEU A 47 -9.60 -20.46 30.00
C LEU A 47 -10.19 -21.23 31.17
N ALA A 48 -10.84 -20.54 32.12
CA ALA A 48 -11.55 -21.19 33.21
C ALA A 48 -12.74 -22.03 32.69
N ALA A 49 -13.52 -21.48 31.74
CA ALA A 49 -14.60 -22.22 31.10
C ALA A 49 -14.13 -23.50 30.39
N VAL A 50 -12.99 -23.42 29.65
CA VAL A 50 -12.37 -24.62 29.06
C VAL A 50 -11.91 -25.60 30.14
N SER A 51 -11.27 -25.10 31.21
CA SER A 51 -10.84 -25.97 32.34
C SER A 51 -12.00 -26.68 33.03
N GLU A 52 -13.15 -26.03 33.21
CA GLU A 52 -14.36 -26.62 33.78
C GLU A 52 -14.87 -27.79 32.94
N THR A 53 -14.61 -27.80 31.63
CA THR A 53 -15.06 -28.89 30.75
C THR A 53 -14.38 -30.23 31.06
N ALA A 54 -13.26 -30.24 31.78
CA ALA A 54 -12.55 -31.46 32.15
C ALA A 54 -13.37 -32.41 33.01
N GLN A 55 -14.39 -31.89 33.71
CA GLN A 55 -15.32 -32.69 34.50
C GLN A 55 -16.49 -33.26 33.70
N TRP A 56 -16.70 -32.84 32.46
CA TRP A 56 -17.81 -33.28 31.61
C TRP A 56 -17.39 -34.50 30.76
N LYS A 57 -18.43 -35.19 30.23
CA LYS A 57 -18.16 -36.26 29.26
C LYS A 57 -17.48 -35.69 28.04
N PRO A 58 -16.46 -36.38 27.43
CA PRO A 58 -15.74 -35.87 26.27
C PRO A 58 -16.61 -35.48 25.06
N LEU A 59 -17.78 -36.12 24.93
CA LEU A 59 -18.75 -35.85 23.86
C LEU A 59 -19.90 -34.90 24.29
N ASP A 60 -19.71 -34.11 25.35
CA ASP A 60 -20.65 -33.05 25.70
C ASP A 60 -20.47 -31.84 24.76
N PRO A 61 -21.51 -31.39 24.04
CA PRO A 61 -21.43 -30.27 23.12
C PRO A 61 -20.86 -28.98 23.73
N ARG A 62 -21.02 -28.78 25.01
CA ARG A 62 -20.49 -27.61 25.74
C ARG A 62 -18.94 -27.57 25.74
N VAL A 63 -18.29 -28.76 25.65
CA VAL A 63 -16.83 -28.85 25.57
C VAL A 63 -16.33 -28.20 24.27
N ALA A 64 -16.92 -28.58 23.15
CA ALA A 64 -16.61 -28.00 21.87
C ALA A 64 -16.90 -26.49 21.84
N LYS A 65 -18.02 -26.06 22.42
CA LYS A 65 -18.39 -24.64 22.47
C LYS A 65 -17.42 -23.80 23.30
N ALA A 66 -16.97 -24.27 24.45
CA ALA A 66 -15.99 -23.55 25.26
C ALA A 66 -14.65 -23.35 24.54
N HIS A 67 -14.21 -24.36 23.78
CA HIS A 67 -13.02 -24.22 22.94
C HIS A 67 -13.25 -23.27 21.77
N GLU A 68 -14.40 -23.31 21.10
CA GLU A 68 -14.77 -22.40 20.02
C GLU A 68 -14.72 -20.94 20.49
N ASP A 69 -15.35 -20.62 21.64
CA ASP A 69 -15.36 -19.27 22.22
C ASP A 69 -13.94 -18.75 22.56
N LEU A 70 -13.06 -19.63 23.03
CA LEU A 70 -11.64 -19.29 23.27
C LEU A 70 -10.88 -19.08 21.96
N GLY A 71 -11.15 -19.90 20.93
CA GLY A 71 -10.59 -19.75 19.60
C GLY A 71 -11.00 -18.44 18.94
N ASP A 72 -12.28 -18.07 19.05
CA ASP A 72 -12.81 -16.79 18.56
C ASP A 72 -12.12 -15.59 19.22
N TYR A 73 -11.90 -15.68 20.53
CA TYR A 73 -11.17 -14.66 21.26
C TYR A 73 -9.74 -14.50 20.74
N TYR A 74 -8.97 -15.59 20.62
CA TYR A 74 -7.60 -15.53 20.10
C TYR A 74 -7.53 -15.05 18.66
N SER A 75 -8.49 -15.45 17.83
CA SER A 75 -8.58 -15.00 16.44
C SER A 75 -8.84 -13.49 16.35
N ALA A 76 -9.74 -12.95 17.19
CA ALA A 76 -10.04 -11.52 17.26
C ALA A 76 -8.86 -10.67 17.75
N GLU A 77 -8.00 -11.24 18.63
CA GLU A 77 -6.77 -10.61 19.10
C GLU A 77 -5.59 -10.77 18.11
N GLY A 78 -5.81 -11.42 16.95
CA GLY A 78 -4.74 -11.69 15.98
C GLY A 78 -3.74 -12.77 16.39
N ARG A 79 -4.04 -13.52 17.47
CA ARG A 79 -3.22 -14.61 18.03
C ARG A 79 -3.51 -15.92 17.29
N TYR A 80 -3.29 -15.92 15.97
CA TYR A 80 -3.72 -17.00 15.07
C TYR A 80 -3.12 -18.37 15.39
N GLY A 81 -1.89 -18.42 15.92
CA GLY A 81 -1.26 -19.70 16.30
C GLY A 81 -1.93 -20.37 17.52
N GLU A 82 -2.46 -19.57 18.43
CA GLU A 82 -3.22 -20.05 19.60
C GLU A 82 -4.66 -20.39 19.18
N ALA A 83 -5.27 -19.56 18.36
CA ALA A 83 -6.58 -19.83 17.78
C ALA A 83 -6.59 -21.15 16.99
N GLU A 84 -5.58 -21.41 16.16
CA GLU A 84 -5.45 -22.64 15.39
C GLU A 84 -5.48 -23.88 16.29
N ARG A 85 -4.66 -23.88 17.36
CA ARG A 85 -4.62 -25.02 18.29
C ARG A 85 -5.97 -25.30 18.94
N VAL A 86 -6.67 -24.23 19.32
CA VAL A 86 -7.97 -24.34 19.98
C VAL A 86 -9.05 -24.77 18.99
N TYR A 87 -9.09 -24.22 17.80
CA TYR A 87 -10.02 -24.63 16.74
C TYR A 87 -9.77 -26.05 16.24
N GLN A 88 -8.50 -26.48 16.14
CA GLN A 88 -8.20 -27.90 15.85
C GLN A 88 -8.78 -28.80 16.89
N LYS A 89 -8.69 -28.44 18.18
CA LYS A 89 -9.32 -29.23 19.26
C LYS A 89 -10.84 -29.21 19.16
N THR A 90 -11.45 -28.08 18.80
CA THR A 90 -12.90 -27.98 18.54
C THR A 90 -13.31 -28.91 17.38
N LEU A 91 -12.53 -28.92 16.31
CA LEU A 91 -12.77 -29.79 15.15
C LEU A 91 -12.68 -31.29 15.53
N GLU A 92 -11.63 -31.70 16.24
CA GLU A 92 -11.50 -33.08 16.76
C GLU A 92 -12.72 -33.49 17.59
N LEU A 93 -13.13 -32.65 18.54
CA LEU A 93 -14.30 -32.94 19.38
C LEU A 93 -15.58 -33.09 18.56
N LYS A 94 -15.81 -32.19 17.59
CA LYS A 94 -16.97 -32.27 16.69
C LYS A 94 -16.90 -33.49 15.77
N GLU A 95 -15.72 -33.89 15.31
CA GLU A 95 -15.52 -35.13 14.52
C GLU A 95 -15.83 -36.39 15.32
N ASP A 96 -15.39 -36.45 16.57
CA ASP A 96 -15.65 -37.60 17.47
C ASP A 96 -17.15 -37.71 17.81
N MET A 97 -17.83 -36.56 17.90
CA MET A 97 -19.29 -36.53 18.24
C MET A 97 -20.19 -36.87 17.05
N LEU A 98 -19.84 -36.34 15.87
CA LEU A 98 -20.75 -36.30 14.71
C LEU A 98 -20.26 -37.15 13.54
N GLY A 99 -18.96 -37.48 13.53
CA GLY A 99 -18.29 -38.13 12.42
C GLY A 99 -17.64 -37.14 11.42
N ARG A 100 -16.55 -37.59 10.80
CA ARG A 100 -15.69 -36.74 9.92
C ARG A 100 -16.33 -36.28 8.62
N ALA A 101 -17.46 -36.82 8.24
CA ALA A 101 -18.18 -36.48 7.02
C ALA A 101 -19.54 -35.80 7.29
N ASN A 102 -19.83 -35.46 8.53
CA ASN A 102 -21.08 -34.80 8.89
C ASN A 102 -21.03 -33.31 8.54
N PRO A 103 -22.01 -32.75 7.81
CA PRO A 103 -22.05 -31.33 7.47
C PRO A 103 -21.97 -30.37 8.66
N ALA A 104 -22.40 -30.80 9.85
CA ALA A 104 -22.34 -29.96 11.05
C ALA A 104 -20.90 -29.67 11.54
N ILE A 105 -19.87 -30.31 11.00
CA ILE A 105 -18.46 -29.96 11.31
C ILE A 105 -17.91 -28.84 10.42
N ILE A 106 -18.58 -28.48 9.33
CA ILE A 106 -18.13 -27.46 8.36
C ILE A 106 -17.69 -26.16 9.04
N PRO A 107 -18.46 -25.54 9.98
CA PRO A 107 -18.01 -24.34 10.65
C PRO A 107 -16.66 -24.49 11.37
N ALA A 108 -16.39 -25.64 11.96
CA ALA A 108 -15.13 -25.87 12.66
C ALA A 108 -13.97 -26.11 11.65
N VAL A 109 -14.23 -26.69 10.49
CA VAL A 109 -13.25 -26.81 9.41
C VAL A 109 -12.90 -25.43 8.87
N ASP A 110 -13.90 -24.57 8.66
CA ASP A 110 -13.74 -23.17 8.23
C ASP A 110 -12.90 -22.35 9.20
N ASP A 111 -13.13 -22.48 10.50
CA ASP A 111 -12.37 -21.77 11.52
C ASP A 111 -10.88 -22.12 11.47
N VAL A 112 -10.54 -23.40 11.32
CA VAL A 112 -9.15 -23.83 11.15
C VAL A 112 -8.58 -23.33 9.81
N ALA A 113 -9.34 -23.41 8.72
CA ALA A 113 -8.91 -22.94 7.40
C ALA A 113 -8.62 -21.42 7.42
N ARG A 114 -9.50 -20.64 8.04
CA ARG A 114 -9.39 -19.19 8.16
C ARG A 114 -8.13 -18.76 8.91
N VAL A 115 -7.84 -19.37 10.05
CA VAL A 115 -6.63 -19.05 10.81
C VAL A 115 -5.35 -19.59 10.17
N SER A 116 -5.44 -20.71 9.44
CA SER A 116 -4.33 -21.21 8.61
C SER A 116 -4.01 -20.24 7.47
N PHE A 117 -5.02 -19.70 6.80
CA PHE A 117 -4.85 -18.66 5.79
C PHE A 117 -4.20 -17.40 6.36
N ALA A 118 -4.66 -16.92 7.53
CA ALA A 118 -4.10 -15.74 8.20
C ALA A 118 -2.62 -15.92 8.58
N GLN A 119 -2.19 -17.17 8.80
CA GLN A 119 -0.79 -17.54 9.03
C GLN A 119 0.00 -17.83 7.74
N MET A 120 -0.57 -17.56 6.56
CA MET A 120 0.00 -17.89 5.25
C MET A 120 0.26 -19.38 5.01
N LYS A 121 -0.40 -20.27 5.78
CA LYS A 121 -0.36 -21.72 5.60
C LYS A 121 -1.36 -22.13 4.51
N TYR A 122 -1.14 -21.66 3.29
CA TYR A 122 -2.11 -21.74 2.20
C TYR A 122 -2.46 -23.18 1.80
N ASP A 123 -1.48 -24.08 1.79
CA ASP A 123 -1.73 -25.48 1.45
C ASP A 123 -2.67 -26.15 2.44
N GLN A 124 -2.43 -25.93 3.75
CA GLN A 124 -3.30 -26.44 4.81
C GLN A 124 -4.72 -25.85 4.71
N ALA A 125 -4.83 -24.54 4.47
CA ALA A 125 -6.12 -23.90 4.29
C ALA A 125 -6.88 -24.46 3.07
N ALA A 126 -6.21 -24.64 1.94
CA ALA A 126 -6.79 -25.21 0.73
C ALA A 126 -7.28 -26.66 0.94
N ASP A 127 -6.50 -27.50 1.61
CA ASP A 127 -6.86 -28.90 1.91
C ASP A 127 -8.10 -28.99 2.81
N LEU A 128 -8.21 -28.09 3.80
CA LEU A 128 -9.38 -28.00 4.68
C LEU A 128 -10.64 -27.60 3.91
N ILE A 129 -10.58 -26.57 3.07
CA ILE A 129 -11.73 -26.13 2.27
C ILE A 129 -12.08 -27.20 1.21
N ALA A 130 -11.09 -27.86 0.62
CA ALA A 130 -11.36 -28.98 -0.29
C ALA A 130 -12.03 -30.17 0.44
N ARG A 131 -11.72 -30.36 1.73
CA ARG A 131 -12.44 -31.34 2.56
C ARG A 131 -13.89 -30.91 2.82
N GLU A 132 -14.12 -29.65 3.13
CA GLU A 132 -15.44 -29.07 3.27
C GLU A 132 -16.27 -29.28 2.00
N LEU A 133 -15.73 -28.93 0.83
CA LEU A 133 -16.38 -29.15 -0.46
C LEU A 133 -16.80 -30.61 -0.64
N ARG A 134 -15.94 -31.58 -0.33
CA ARG A 134 -16.32 -33.02 -0.43
C ARG A 134 -17.46 -33.41 0.49
N ILE A 135 -17.58 -32.78 1.65
CA ILE A 135 -18.71 -33.01 2.57
C ILE A 135 -19.98 -32.43 1.96
N MET A 136 -19.92 -31.20 1.46
CA MET A 136 -21.05 -30.51 0.84
C MET A 136 -21.52 -31.19 -0.44
N GLU A 137 -20.61 -31.66 -1.28
CA GLU A 137 -20.91 -32.40 -2.51
C GLU A 137 -21.70 -33.69 -2.24
N ARG A 138 -21.33 -34.40 -1.19
CA ARG A 138 -22.06 -35.60 -0.77
C ARG A 138 -23.46 -35.30 -0.28
N GLU A 139 -23.65 -34.18 0.39
CA GLU A 139 -24.93 -33.80 0.99
C GLU A 139 -25.88 -33.18 -0.05
N TYR A 140 -25.35 -32.32 -0.94
CA TYR A 140 -26.15 -31.48 -1.81
C TYR A 140 -26.02 -31.82 -3.32
N GLY A 141 -25.01 -32.59 -3.70
CA GLY A 141 -24.66 -32.85 -5.10
C GLY A 141 -23.67 -31.84 -5.67
N ASP A 142 -23.05 -32.22 -6.80
CA ASP A 142 -21.89 -31.54 -7.38
C ASP A 142 -22.19 -30.16 -7.99
N ASP A 143 -23.45 -29.87 -8.31
CA ASP A 143 -23.89 -28.63 -8.98
C ASP A 143 -24.77 -27.74 -8.09
N ASP A 144 -24.79 -28.01 -6.79
CA ASP A 144 -25.65 -27.21 -5.89
C ASP A 144 -25.07 -25.81 -5.65
N PRO A 145 -25.88 -24.72 -5.76
CA PRO A 145 -25.40 -23.36 -5.53
C PRO A 145 -24.78 -23.13 -4.16
N ARG A 146 -25.08 -23.94 -3.16
CA ARG A 146 -24.45 -23.85 -1.82
C ARG A 146 -22.96 -24.16 -1.82
N LEU A 147 -22.43 -24.80 -2.87
CA LEU A 147 -20.99 -25.05 -3.03
C LEU A 147 -20.21 -23.81 -3.42
N VAL A 148 -20.86 -22.80 -4.02
CA VAL A 148 -20.18 -21.65 -4.62
C VAL A 148 -19.32 -20.88 -3.62
N PRO A 149 -19.78 -20.53 -2.38
CA PRO A 149 -18.92 -19.83 -1.43
C PRO A 149 -17.61 -20.56 -1.11
N SER A 150 -17.66 -21.90 -0.95
CA SER A 150 -16.48 -22.70 -0.65
C SER A 150 -15.56 -22.84 -1.87
N LEU A 151 -16.12 -22.91 -3.10
CA LEU A 151 -15.35 -22.86 -4.34
C LEU A 151 -14.60 -21.52 -4.50
N GLU A 152 -15.26 -20.40 -4.20
CA GLU A 152 -14.62 -19.08 -4.21
C GLU A 152 -13.53 -18.95 -3.13
N GLN A 153 -13.77 -19.53 -1.95
CA GLN A 153 -12.84 -19.48 -0.84
C GLN A 153 -11.56 -20.26 -1.15
N VAL A 154 -11.66 -21.51 -1.67
CA VAL A 154 -10.48 -22.28 -2.07
C VAL A 154 -9.73 -21.58 -3.20
N ALA A 155 -10.44 -20.99 -4.16
CA ALA A 155 -9.81 -20.23 -5.25
C ALA A 155 -9.02 -19.03 -4.72
N ARG A 156 -9.54 -18.28 -3.74
CA ARG A 156 -8.81 -17.18 -3.07
C ARG A 156 -7.55 -17.65 -2.36
N VAL A 157 -7.63 -18.79 -1.68
CA VAL A 157 -6.46 -19.39 -1.01
C VAL A 157 -5.40 -19.79 -2.03
N LEU A 158 -5.81 -20.43 -3.12
CA LEU A 158 -4.91 -20.84 -4.20
C LEU A 158 -4.32 -19.63 -4.96
N GLU A 159 -5.09 -18.56 -5.15
CA GLU A 159 -4.60 -17.29 -5.70
C GLU A 159 -3.50 -16.70 -4.80
N ALA A 160 -3.71 -16.64 -3.48
CA ALA A 160 -2.72 -16.18 -2.51
C ALA A 160 -1.46 -17.07 -2.48
N ALA A 161 -1.62 -18.37 -2.71
CA ALA A 161 -0.53 -19.35 -2.88
C ALA A 161 0.16 -19.28 -4.25
N SER A 162 -0.27 -18.38 -5.14
CA SER A 162 0.18 -18.31 -6.56
C SER A 162 -0.08 -19.58 -7.37
N LYS A 163 -1.01 -20.43 -6.93
CA LYS A 163 -1.46 -21.65 -7.62
C LYS A 163 -2.59 -21.34 -8.61
N TYR A 164 -2.33 -20.42 -9.53
CA TYR A 164 -3.32 -19.86 -10.44
C TYR A 164 -4.08 -20.88 -11.31
N PRO A 165 -3.44 -21.94 -11.87
CA PRO A 165 -4.16 -22.93 -12.67
C PRO A 165 -5.21 -23.71 -11.88
N ASP A 166 -4.99 -23.93 -10.59
CA ASP A 166 -5.96 -24.61 -9.75
C ASP A 166 -7.05 -23.65 -9.29
N ALA A 167 -6.72 -22.41 -8.94
CA ALA A 167 -7.70 -21.37 -8.64
C ALA A 167 -8.69 -21.17 -9.80
N GLU A 168 -8.20 -21.16 -11.04
CA GLU A 168 -9.02 -21.05 -12.25
C GLU A 168 -10.08 -22.16 -12.36
N LYS A 169 -9.71 -23.42 -12.04
CA LYS A 169 -10.65 -24.58 -12.10
C LYS A 169 -11.81 -24.40 -11.12
N PHE A 170 -11.51 -23.97 -9.90
CA PHE A 170 -12.55 -23.75 -8.88
C PHE A 170 -13.45 -22.58 -9.24
N LEU A 171 -12.90 -21.46 -9.74
CA LEU A 171 -13.69 -20.32 -10.21
C LEU A 171 -14.56 -20.67 -11.42
N ALA A 172 -14.02 -21.42 -12.39
CA ALA A 172 -14.81 -21.86 -13.54
C ALA A 172 -15.99 -22.72 -13.12
N ARG A 173 -15.81 -23.59 -12.12
CA ARG A 173 -16.88 -24.40 -11.55
C ARG A 173 -17.93 -23.54 -10.81
N ALA A 174 -17.49 -22.59 -9.99
CA ALA A 174 -18.38 -21.66 -9.29
C ALA A 174 -19.24 -20.86 -10.29
N ILE A 175 -18.62 -20.34 -11.35
CA ILE A 175 -19.31 -19.62 -12.44
C ILE A 175 -20.35 -20.53 -13.12
N ALA A 176 -19.98 -21.75 -13.47
CA ALA A 176 -20.89 -22.68 -14.15
C ALA A 176 -22.13 -23.00 -13.28
N ILE A 177 -21.94 -23.21 -11.99
CA ILE A 177 -23.05 -23.45 -11.05
C ILE A 177 -23.95 -22.22 -10.96
N ARG A 178 -23.40 -20.98 -10.84
CA ARG A 178 -24.20 -19.76 -10.81
C ARG A 178 -24.91 -19.49 -12.14
N GLU A 179 -24.26 -19.72 -13.27
CA GLU A 179 -24.89 -19.58 -14.58
C GLU A 179 -26.12 -20.50 -14.72
N LYS A 180 -26.00 -21.72 -14.24
CA LYS A 180 -27.10 -22.69 -14.25
C LYS A 180 -28.23 -22.26 -13.30
N ALA A 181 -27.91 -21.67 -12.18
CA ALA A 181 -28.90 -21.27 -11.15
C ALA A 181 -29.58 -19.94 -11.46
N SER A 182 -28.82 -18.92 -11.88
CA SER A 182 -29.28 -17.51 -11.97
C SER A 182 -29.22 -16.94 -13.41
N GLY A 183 -28.71 -17.72 -14.36
CA GLY A 183 -28.54 -17.33 -15.76
C GLY A 183 -27.21 -16.61 -16.05
N PRO A 184 -26.79 -16.57 -17.34
CA PRO A 184 -25.46 -16.13 -17.77
C PRO A 184 -25.23 -14.62 -17.68
N GLU A 185 -26.26 -13.82 -17.47
CA GLU A 185 -26.20 -12.34 -17.31
C GLU A 185 -26.55 -11.91 -15.89
N SER A 186 -26.56 -12.84 -14.93
CA SER A 186 -26.82 -12.52 -13.52
C SER A 186 -25.72 -11.61 -12.92
N ALA A 187 -26.15 -10.60 -12.17
CA ALA A 187 -25.23 -9.71 -11.43
C ALA A 187 -24.36 -10.46 -10.41
N GLU A 188 -24.82 -11.61 -9.95
CA GLU A 188 -24.08 -12.47 -9.01
C GLU A 188 -22.76 -12.99 -9.59
N LEU A 189 -22.65 -13.08 -10.93
CA LEU A 189 -21.45 -13.53 -11.63
C LEU A 189 -20.31 -12.51 -11.62
N THR A 190 -20.60 -11.24 -11.36
CA THR A 190 -19.60 -10.17 -11.51
C THR A 190 -18.38 -10.34 -10.64
N ALA A 191 -18.55 -10.83 -9.42
CA ALA A 191 -17.44 -11.08 -8.47
C ALA A 191 -16.54 -12.22 -8.96
N ASP A 192 -17.13 -13.37 -9.33
CA ASP A 192 -16.38 -14.54 -9.79
C ASP A 192 -15.65 -14.30 -11.10
N LEU A 193 -16.35 -13.69 -12.07
CA LEU A 193 -15.74 -13.30 -13.35
C LEU A 193 -14.58 -12.33 -13.15
N SER A 194 -14.72 -11.35 -12.23
CA SER A 194 -13.64 -10.42 -11.92
C SER A 194 -12.48 -11.12 -11.23
N GLN A 195 -12.74 -12.08 -10.35
CA GLN A 195 -11.68 -12.87 -9.72
C GLN A 195 -10.97 -13.75 -10.74
N LEU A 196 -11.70 -14.43 -11.62
CA LEU A 196 -11.14 -15.23 -12.70
C LEU A 196 -10.31 -14.37 -13.66
N ALA A 197 -10.75 -13.14 -13.94
CA ALA A 197 -9.98 -12.18 -14.74
C ALA A 197 -8.64 -11.83 -14.06
N ARG A 198 -8.62 -11.55 -12.75
CA ARG A 198 -7.37 -11.30 -11.99
C ARG A 198 -6.42 -12.50 -12.03
N VAL A 199 -6.94 -13.71 -11.86
CA VAL A 199 -6.15 -14.96 -11.99
C VAL A 199 -5.54 -15.05 -13.38
N ASN A 200 -6.28 -14.73 -14.45
CA ASN A 200 -5.75 -14.71 -15.80
C ASN A 200 -4.71 -13.61 -16.04
N VAL A 201 -4.85 -12.44 -15.41
CA VAL A 201 -3.80 -11.40 -15.41
C VAL A 201 -2.51 -11.94 -14.77
N ALA A 202 -2.62 -12.59 -13.62
CA ALA A 202 -1.46 -13.17 -12.91
C ALA A 202 -0.78 -14.30 -13.71
N LYS A 203 -1.54 -15.01 -14.56
CA LYS A 203 -1.04 -15.99 -15.52
C LYS A 203 -0.48 -15.37 -16.80
N HIS A 204 -0.46 -14.05 -16.94
CA HIS A 204 -0.13 -13.32 -18.17
C HIS A 204 -1.06 -13.65 -19.36
N ASN A 205 -2.25 -14.19 -19.11
CA ASN A 205 -3.26 -14.43 -20.14
C ASN A 205 -4.19 -13.21 -20.27
N LEU A 206 -3.62 -12.10 -20.77
CA LEU A 206 -4.29 -10.80 -20.80
C LEU A 206 -5.54 -10.79 -21.70
N ALA A 207 -5.55 -11.58 -22.77
CA ALA A 207 -6.72 -11.66 -23.68
C ALA A 207 -7.93 -12.32 -23.01
N ALA A 208 -7.71 -13.41 -22.25
CA ALA A 208 -8.77 -14.06 -21.49
C ALA A 208 -9.30 -13.13 -20.38
N ALA A 209 -8.40 -12.43 -19.68
CA ALA A 209 -8.78 -11.46 -18.65
C ALA A 209 -9.64 -10.32 -19.23
N GLU A 210 -9.27 -9.80 -20.40
CA GLU A 210 -10.02 -8.76 -21.10
C GLU A 210 -11.45 -9.23 -21.42
N GLY A 211 -11.60 -10.43 -22.00
CA GLY A 211 -12.93 -11.00 -22.30
C GLY A 211 -13.81 -11.17 -21.07
N LEU A 212 -13.22 -11.59 -19.94
CA LEU A 212 -13.93 -11.71 -18.67
C LEU A 212 -14.38 -10.34 -18.14
N TYR A 213 -13.52 -9.33 -18.12
CA TYR A 213 -13.91 -7.98 -17.69
C TYR A 213 -14.90 -7.31 -18.63
N GLN A 214 -14.83 -7.56 -19.94
CA GLN A 214 -15.84 -7.09 -20.89
C GLN A 214 -17.21 -7.70 -20.57
N ARG A 215 -17.23 -8.99 -20.21
CA ARG A 215 -18.47 -9.64 -19.77
C ARG A 215 -19.00 -9.04 -18.46
N VAL A 216 -18.14 -8.77 -17.48
CA VAL A 216 -18.50 -8.07 -16.23
C VAL A 216 -19.10 -6.72 -16.56
N LEU A 217 -18.45 -5.93 -17.43
CA LEU A 217 -18.93 -4.60 -17.82
C LEU A 217 -20.31 -4.66 -18.46
N LYS A 218 -20.55 -5.63 -19.35
CA LYS A 218 -21.86 -5.82 -19.98
C LYS A 218 -22.95 -6.11 -18.94
N ILE A 219 -22.67 -7.01 -17.99
CA ILE A 219 -23.62 -7.33 -16.92
C ILE A 219 -23.90 -6.09 -16.05
N GLN A 220 -22.87 -5.34 -15.70
CA GLN A 220 -23.02 -4.11 -14.90
C GLN A 220 -23.82 -3.03 -15.64
N GLN A 221 -23.61 -2.85 -16.95
CA GLN A 221 -24.35 -1.88 -17.79
C GLN A 221 -25.82 -2.21 -17.94
N ASN A 222 -26.23 -3.46 -17.79
CA ASN A 222 -27.64 -3.84 -17.73
C ASN A 222 -28.34 -3.35 -16.44
N LYS A 223 -27.58 -3.13 -15.39
CA LYS A 223 -28.08 -2.76 -14.06
C LYS A 223 -27.85 -1.30 -13.70
N PHE A 224 -26.73 -0.72 -14.13
CA PHE A 224 -26.28 0.61 -13.76
C PHE A 224 -26.24 1.53 -14.97
N SER A 225 -26.44 2.82 -14.74
CA SER A 225 -26.26 3.83 -15.81
C SER A 225 -24.78 3.92 -16.24
N SER A 226 -24.57 4.45 -17.47
CA SER A 226 -23.22 4.59 -18.03
C SER A 226 -22.26 5.46 -17.20
N ASN A 227 -22.82 6.33 -16.33
CA ASN A 227 -22.06 7.22 -15.45
C ASN A 227 -22.02 6.75 -13.99
N SER A 228 -22.39 5.50 -13.74
CA SER A 228 -22.42 4.93 -12.40
C SER A 228 -21.02 4.62 -11.87
N PRO A 229 -20.68 5.00 -10.61
CA PRO A 229 -19.37 4.72 -10.04
C PRO A 229 -19.09 3.23 -9.87
N GLU A 230 -20.12 2.38 -9.86
CA GLU A 230 -19.99 0.93 -9.80
C GLU A 230 -19.27 0.32 -11.02
N LEU A 231 -19.21 1.05 -12.13
CA LEU A 231 -18.47 0.64 -13.33
C LEU A 231 -16.96 0.89 -13.22
N LEU A 232 -16.52 1.80 -12.34
CA LEU A 232 -15.13 2.25 -12.26
C LEU A 232 -14.13 1.11 -12.09
N PRO A 233 -14.29 0.13 -11.16
CA PRO A 233 -13.31 -0.93 -10.98
C PRO A 233 -13.09 -1.76 -12.26
N THR A 234 -14.16 -2.04 -13.00
CA THR A 234 -14.12 -2.82 -14.24
C THR A 234 -13.51 -2.02 -15.39
N LEU A 235 -13.89 -0.75 -15.54
CA LEU A 235 -13.33 0.14 -16.56
C LEU A 235 -11.84 0.41 -16.32
N ASP A 236 -11.42 0.60 -15.07
CA ASP A 236 -9.99 0.77 -14.71
C ASP A 236 -9.18 -0.50 -15.01
N ALA A 237 -9.73 -1.68 -14.73
CA ALA A 237 -9.09 -2.94 -15.06
C ALA A 237 -8.93 -3.12 -16.58
N LEU A 238 -9.98 -2.83 -17.36
CA LEU A 238 -9.94 -2.86 -18.82
C LEU A 238 -8.94 -1.83 -19.40
N ALA A 239 -8.91 -0.62 -18.86
CA ALA A 239 -7.94 0.40 -19.27
C ALA A 239 -6.50 -0.05 -18.98
N THR A 240 -6.26 -0.64 -17.82
CA THR A 240 -4.94 -1.18 -17.44
C THR A 240 -4.52 -2.32 -18.37
N LEU A 241 -5.44 -3.24 -18.71
CA LEU A 241 -5.19 -4.31 -19.66
C LEU A 241 -4.91 -3.81 -21.07
N ALA A 242 -5.67 -2.78 -21.52
CA ALA A 242 -5.45 -2.16 -22.83
C ALA A 242 -4.04 -1.56 -22.91
N LEU A 243 -3.61 -0.82 -21.88
CA LEU A 243 -2.24 -0.30 -21.80
C LEU A 243 -1.19 -1.41 -21.81
N ALA A 244 -1.37 -2.46 -21.00
CA ALA A 244 -0.44 -3.59 -20.96
C ALA A 244 -0.32 -4.34 -22.30
N GLN A 245 -1.39 -4.33 -23.10
CA GLN A 245 -1.43 -4.92 -24.44
C GLN A 245 -1.09 -3.93 -25.57
N GLN A 246 -0.70 -2.70 -25.24
CA GLN A 246 -0.45 -1.62 -26.21
C GLN A 246 -1.67 -1.34 -27.11
N LYS A 247 -2.87 -1.54 -26.58
CA LYS A 247 -4.14 -1.20 -27.24
C LYS A 247 -4.60 0.19 -26.85
N ASP A 248 -5.58 0.73 -27.58
CA ASP A 248 -6.17 2.03 -27.27
C ASP A 248 -6.97 2.00 -25.95
N ALA A 249 -6.44 2.63 -24.92
CA ALA A 249 -7.08 2.79 -23.61
C ALA A 249 -7.79 4.16 -23.47
N GLU A 250 -7.64 5.07 -24.45
CA GLU A 250 -8.18 6.44 -24.37
C GLU A 250 -9.69 6.47 -24.10
N PRO A 251 -10.54 5.70 -24.82
CA PRO A 251 -12.00 5.73 -24.59
C PRO A 251 -12.38 5.32 -23.16
N LEU A 252 -11.75 4.28 -22.64
CA LEU A 252 -11.98 3.77 -21.27
C LEU A 252 -11.58 4.80 -20.21
N LEU A 253 -10.42 5.42 -20.37
CA LEU A 253 -9.94 6.45 -19.44
C LEU A 253 -10.76 7.73 -19.51
N LYS A 254 -11.31 8.11 -20.67
CA LYS A 254 -12.25 9.22 -20.80
C LYS A 254 -13.56 8.92 -20.09
N GLN A 255 -14.07 7.71 -20.22
CA GLN A 255 -15.28 7.29 -19.50
C GLN A 255 -15.05 7.30 -17.98
N THR A 256 -13.96 6.73 -17.51
CA THR A 256 -13.64 6.76 -16.06
C THR A 256 -13.44 8.18 -15.54
N LEU A 257 -12.84 9.07 -16.34
CA LEU A 257 -12.70 10.49 -16.00
C LEU A 257 -14.07 11.16 -15.83
N SER A 258 -14.98 10.99 -16.80
CA SER A 258 -16.33 11.55 -16.73
C SER A 258 -17.10 11.07 -15.50
N ILE A 259 -17.02 9.77 -15.20
CA ILE A 259 -17.67 9.20 -14.00
C ILE A 259 -17.07 9.80 -12.72
N ARG A 260 -15.74 9.89 -12.61
CA ARG A 260 -15.08 10.47 -11.44
C ARG A 260 -15.40 11.94 -11.24
N GLU A 261 -15.38 12.74 -12.32
CA GLU A 261 -15.72 14.16 -12.26
C GLU A 261 -17.18 14.38 -11.82
N GLY A 262 -18.09 13.57 -12.32
CA GLY A 262 -19.51 13.67 -11.96
C GLY A 262 -19.81 13.30 -10.50
N ASN A 263 -19.06 12.34 -9.94
CA ASN A 263 -19.31 11.81 -8.59
C ASN A 263 -18.47 12.47 -7.51
N LEU A 264 -17.21 12.79 -7.79
CA LEU A 264 -16.24 13.30 -6.81
C LEU A 264 -15.94 14.78 -6.99
N GLY A 265 -16.35 15.36 -8.10
CA GLY A 265 -16.02 16.72 -8.51
C GLY A 265 -14.69 16.82 -9.28
N PRO A 266 -14.54 17.92 -10.07
CA PRO A 266 -13.44 18.06 -11.03
C PRO A 266 -12.05 18.22 -10.42
N ASN A 267 -11.96 18.47 -9.11
CA ASN A 267 -10.70 18.73 -8.39
C ASN A 267 -10.32 17.62 -7.41
N HIS A 268 -10.91 16.45 -7.52
CA HIS A 268 -10.59 15.34 -6.64
C HIS A 268 -9.30 14.63 -7.07
N VAL A 269 -8.54 14.08 -6.13
CA VAL A 269 -7.26 13.38 -6.38
C VAL A 269 -7.39 12.23 -7.38
N GLU A 270 -8.48 11.48 -7.36
CA GLU A 270 -8.73 10.40 -8.33
C GLU A 270 -8.93 10.92 -9.77
N VAL A 271 -9.42 12.15 -9.94
CA VAL A 271 -9.46 12.85 -11.24
C VAL A 271 -8.05 13.15 -11.70
N ALA A 272 -7.16 13.67 -10.83
CA ALA A 272 -5.77 13.94 -11.18
C ALA A 272 -5.03 12.67 -11.62
N LYS A 273 -5.20 11.56 -10.91
CA LYS A 273 -4.63 10.26 -11.31
C LYS A 273 -5.07 9.81 -12.70
N ASN A 274 -6.33 10.04 -13.03
CA ASN A 274 -6.87 9.69 -14.34
C ASN A 274 -6.35 10.62 -15.44
N LEU A 275 -6.28 11.93 -15.16
CA LEU A 275 -5.68 12.92 -16.06
C LEU A 275 -4.22 12.59 -16.37
N ASP A 276 -3.42 12.19 -15.36
CA ASP A 276 -2.03 11.76 -15.54
C ASP A 276 -1.93 10.57 -16.50
N LYS A 277 -2.82 9.55 -16.38
CA LYS A 277 -2.84 8.40 -17.30
C LYS A 277 -3.17 8.80 -18.74
N LEU A 278 -4.17 9.66 -18.93
CA LEU A 278 -4.51 10.17 -20.26
C LEU A 278 -3.39 11.02 -20.86
N ALA A 279 -2.76 11.88 -20.05
CA ALA A 279 -1.63 12.70 -20.48
C ALA A 279 -0.44 11.83 -20.92
N ALA A 280 -0.16 10.74 -20.21
CA ALA A 280 0.89 9.79 -20.61
C ALA A 280 0.61 9.17 -21.98
N ILE A 281 -0.62 8.70 -22.25
CA ILE A 281 -1.01 8.18 -23.57
C ILE A 281 -0.80 9.24 -24.64
N TYR A 282 -1.24 10.47 -24.41
CA TYR A 282 -1.11 11.55 -25.40
C TYR A 282 0.36 11.93 -25.65
N THR A 283 1.21 11.83 -24.63
CA THR A 283 2.65 12.02 -24.75
C THR A 283 3.27 10.93 -25.64
N GLU A 284 2.95 9.67 -25.40
CA GLU A 284 3.40 8.54 -26.24
C GLU A 284 2.93 8.68 -27.70
N GLN A 285 1.72 9.19 -27.91
CA GLN A 285 1.16 9.49 -29.24
C GLN A 285 1.70 10.78 -29.84
N LYS A 286 2.63 11.50 -29.17
CA LYS A 286 3.16 12.81 -29.56
C LYS A 286 2.10 13.92 -29.68
N ARG A 287 0.95 13.75 -29.03
CA ARG A 287 -0.12 14.74 -28.93
C ARG A 287 0.17 15.70 -27.77
N PHE A 288 1.31 16.35 -27.81
CA PHE A 288 1.87 17.12 -26.67
C PHE A 288 0.96 18.24 -26.17
N ALA A 289 0.24 18.93 -27.07
CA ALA A 289 -0.66 20.02 -26.69
C ALA A 289 -1.88 19.53 -25.87
N GLU A 290 -2.36 18.34 -26.16
CA GLU A 290 -3.46 17.73 -25.40
C GLU A 290 -2.94 17.17 -24.07
N ALA A 291 -1.77 16.51 -24.08
CA ALA A 291 -1.10 16.04 -22.88
C ALA A 291 -0.81 17.18 -21.90
N GLN A 292 -0.31 18.34 -22.39
CA GLN A 292 -0.02 19.51 -21.58
C GLN A 292 -1.28 19.99 -20.80
N LYS A 293 -2.41 20.15 -21.49
CA LYS A 293 -3.66 20.63 -20.83
C LYS A 293 -4.11 19.71 -19.70
N LEU A 294 -3.99 18.40 -19.91
CA LEU A 294 -4.36 17.40 -18.89
C LEU A 294 -3.39 17.41 -17.73
N SER A 295 -2.07 17.44 -18.01
CA SER A 295 -1.02 17.47 -16.99
C SER A 295 -1.06 18.75 -16.15
N GLU A 296 -1.32 19.92 -16.75
CA GLU A 296 -1.50 21.17 -16.00
C GLU A 296 -2.71 21.11 -15.07
N ARG A 297 -3.81 20.55 -15.55
CA ARG A 297 -4.99 20.37 -14.72
C ARG A 297 -4.75 19.39 -13.59
N ALA A 298 -4.05 18.28 -13.85
CA ALA A 298 -3.63 17.32 -12.83
C ALA A 298 -2.70 17.98 -11.81
N LEU A 299 -1.69 18.74 -12.27
CA LEU A 299 -0.75 19.46 -11.42
C LEU A 299 -1.47 20.44 -10.47
N PHE A 300 -2.47 21.18 -10.97
CA PHE A 300 -3.27 22.07 -10.12
C PHE A 300 -3.95 21.35 -8.95
N ILE A 301 -4.42 20.11 -9.17
CA ILE A 301 -5.02 19.28 -8.13
C ILE A 301 -3.93 18.78 -7.19
N TRP A 302 -2.81 18.25 -7.73
CA TRP A 302 -1.71 17.74 -6.93
C TRP A 302 -1.06 18.79 -6.03
N MET A 303 -0.98 20.04 -6.46
CA MET A 303 -0.48 21.16 -5.63
C MET A 303 -1.31 21.42 -4.37
N LYS A 304 -2.57 20.98 -4.33
CA LYS A 304 -3.43 21.12 -3.15
C LYS A 304 -3.32 19.90 -2.22
N GLU A 305 -3.03 18.73 -2.78
CA GLU A 305 -3.02 17.45 -2.06
C GLU A 305 -1.63 17.09 -1.52
N LEU A 306 -0.58 17.43 -2.26
CA LEU A 306 0.79 17.08 -1.93
C LEU A 306 1.48 18.21 -1.16
N LYS A 307 2.41 17.84 -0.29
CA LYS A 307 3.20 18.83 0.44
C LYS A 307 4.08 19.62 -0.52
N PRO A 308 4.11 20.96 -0.41
CA PRO A 308 5.05 21.78 -1.17
C PRO A 308 6.49 21.30 -0.96
N GLY A 309 7.24 21.17 -2.08
CA GLY A 309 8.62 20.68 -2.05
C GLY A 309 8.79 19.17 -1.88
N SER A 310 7.73 18.38 -1.91
CA SER A 310 7.85 16.92 -1.90
C SER A 310 8.40 16.40 -3.22
N ALA A 311 9.12 15.26 -3.18
CA ALA A 311 9.64 14.58 -4.38
C ALA A 311 8.52 14.19 -5.34
N GLU A 312 7.36 13.78 -4.80
CA GLU A 312 6.20 13.42 -5.61
C GLU A 312 5.64 14.62 -6.38
N LEU A 313 5.53 15.80 -5.74
CA LEU A 313 5.10 17.01 -6.42
C LEU A 313 6.15 17.49 -7.44
N ALA A 314 7.44 17.33 -7.14
CA ALA A 314 8.52 17.63 -8.08
C ALA A 314 8.40 16.80 -9.37
N GLU A 315 8.06 15.52 -9.26
CA GLU A 315 7.81 14.67 -10.44
C GLU A 315 6.66 15.20 -11.32
N LYS A 316 5.61 15.73 -10.69
CA LYS A 316 4.49 16.32 -11.43
C LYS A 316 4.88 17.59 -12.17
N TYR A 317 5.67 18.47 -11.52
CA TYR A 317 6.25 19.65 -12.20
C TYR A 317 7.14 19.25 -13.37
N GLU A 318 8.01 18.25 -13.19
CA GLU A 318 8.93 17.77 -14.23
C GLU A 318 8.17 17.30 -15.48
N LYS A 319 7.11 16.49 -15.31
CA LYS A 319 6.27 16.03 -16.43
C LYS A 319 5.65 17.18 -17.24
N VAL A 320 5.18 18.22 -16.56
CA VAL A 320 4.62 19.40 -17.26
C VAL A 320 5.72 20.20 -17.95
N ALA A 321 6.90 20.35 -17.32
CA ALA A 321 8.04 21.02 -17.92
C ALA A 321 8.52 20.32 -19.21
N GLU A 322 8.64 18.99 -19.20
CA GLU A 322 8.99 18.18 -20.36
C GLU A 322 8.00 18.39 -21.53
N LEU A 323 6.71 18.53 -21.24
CA LEU A 323 5.70 18.81 -22.27
C LEU A 323 5.86 20.21 -22.87
N TYR A 324 6.20 21.22 -22.05
CA TYR A 324 6.52 22.55 -22.58
C TYR A 324 7.77 22.54 -23.46
N GLU A 325 8.79 21.79 -23.07
CA GLU A 325 9.99 21.60 -23.90
C GLU A 325 9.67 20.92 -25.24
N ALA A 326 8.86 19.83 -25.19
CA ALA A 326 8.41 19.13 -26.39
C ALA A 326 7.57 20.00 -27.34
N LEU A 327 6.91 21.03 -26.81
CA LEU A 327 6.16 22.05 -27.55
C LEU A 327 7.05 23.24 -28.00
N ASN A 328 8.36 23.18 -27.77
CA ASN A 328 9.30 24.26 -28.03
C ASN A 328 8.96 25.58 -27.28
N ARG A 329 8.52 25.44 -26.02
CA ARG A 329 8.13 26.53 -25.11
C ARG A 329 8.98 26.52 -23.83
N PRO A 330 10.32 26.63 -23.90
CA PRO A 330 11.20 26.48 -22.74
C PRO A 330 11.00 27.59 -21.70
N VAL A 331 10.54 28.77 -22.08
CA VAL A 331 10.28 29.89 -21.15
C VAL A 331 9.16 29.53 -20.17
N ASP A 332 8.17 28.78 -20.63
CA ASP A 332 7.05 28.31 -19.77
C ASP A 332 7.46 27.13 -18.88
N ALA A 333 8.48 26.36 -19.30
CA ALA A 333 9.06 25.28 -18.49
C ALA A 333 9.92 25.79 -17.32
N GLU A 334 10.60 26.93 -17.48
CA GLU A 334 11.60 27.45 -16.53
C GLU A 334 11.07 27.53 -15.08
N PRO A 335 9.90 28.12 -14.76
CA PRO A 335 9.40 28.21 -13.39
C PRO A 335 9.10 26.82 -12.79
N LEU A 336 8.70 25.84 -13.60
CA LEU A 336 8.44 24.47 -13.17
C LEU A 336 9.74 23.75 -12.84
N VAL A 337 10.76 23.90 -13.66
CA VAL A 337 12.12 23.36 -13.43
C VAL A 337 12.69 23.94 -12.12
N GLN A 338 12.47 25.22 -11.83
CA GLN A 338 12.88 25.83 -10.55
C GLN A 338 12.18 25.15 -9.35
N GLN A 339 10.90 24.80 -9.45
CA GLN A 339 10.20 24.06 -8.41
C GLN A 339 10.79 22.65 -8.21
N VAL A 340 11.13 21.94 -9.29
CA VAL A 340 11.82 20.64 -9.25
C VAL A 340 13.16 20.74 -8.53
N LEU A 341 14.00 21.70 -8.93
CA LEU A 341 15.30 21.92 -8.32
C LEU A 341 15.17 22.24 -6.83
N THR A 342 14.18 23.08 -6.49
CA THR A 342 13.91 23.44 -5.10
C THR A 342 13.53 22.22 -4.25
N ALA A 343 12.66 21.36 -4.75
CA ALA A 343 12.24 20.15 -4.04
C ALA A 343 13.42 19.16 -3.86
N ARG A 344 14.18 18.91 -4.94
CA ARG A 344 15.34 17.99 -4.89
C ARG A 344 16.42 18.48 -3.94
N GLU A 345 16.64 19.78 -3.85
CA GLU A 345 17.62 20.35 -2.90
C GLU A 345 17.15 20.27 -1.44
N ILE A 346 15.83 20.38 -1.15
CA ILE A 346 15.27 20.20 0.20
C ILE A 346 15.46 18.76 0.64
N ASP A 347 15.18 17.78 -0.21
CA ASP A 347 15.42 16.37 0.06
C ASP A 347 16.92 16.09 0.30
N THR A 348 17.79 16.76 -0.45
CA THR A 348 19.23 16.68 -0.26
C THR A 348 19.64 17.23 1.12
N VAL A 349 19.07 18.33 1.55
CA VAL A 349 19.34 18.93 2.89
C VAL A 349 18.90 17.98 4.00
N ALA A 350 17.71 17.42 3.91
CA ALA A 350 17.22 16.45 4.90
C ALA A 350 18.12 15.20 4.98
N SER A 351 18.55 14.67 3.84
CA SER A 351 19.47 13.53 3.77
C SER A 351 20.85 13.84 4.34
N LEU A 352 21.39 15.03 4.05
CA LEU A 352 22.68 15.50 4.59
C LEU A 352 22.60 15.68 6.12
N ASN A 353 21.54 16.23 6.64
CA ASN A 353 21.32 16.42 8.08
C ASN A 353 21.23 15.05 8.80
N THR A 354 20.49 14.09 8.23
CA THR A 354 20.39 12.73 8.78
C THR A 354 21.76 12.04 8.84
N LEU A 355 22.54 12.13 7.74
CA LEU A 355 23.89 11.55 7.70
C LEU A 355 24.82 12.23 8.70
N ALA A 356 24.76 13.57 8.83
CA ALA A 356 25.54 14.32 9.82
C ALA A 356 25.18 13.89 11.25
N ALA A 357 23.91 13.70 11.58
CA ALA A 357 23.45 13.23 12.87
C ALA A 357 23.98 11.82 13.19
N ILE A 358 24.04 10.93 12.19
CA ILE A 358 24.66 9.60 12.34
C ILE A 358 26.15 9.71 12.68
N TYR A 359 26.89 10.58 12.00
CA TYR A 359 28.31 10.79 12.33
C TYR A 359 28.49 11.39 13.73
N VAL A 360 27.63 12.33 14.14
CA VAL A 360 27.64 12.89 15.50
C VAL A 360 27.40 11.79 16.55
N SER A 361 26.45 10.89 16.32
CA SER A 361 26.16 9.79 17.24
C SER A 361 27.34 8.80 17.37
N LYS A 362 28.14 8.65 16.32
CA LYS A 362 29.37 7.85 16.30
C LYS A 362 30.61 8.61 16.81
N GLN A 363 30.44 9.80 17.38
CA GLN A 363 31.53 10.70 17.84
C GLN A 363 32.50 11.13 16.71
N ASN A 364 32.13 10.95 15.46
CA ASN A 364 32.90 11.39 14.30
C ASN A 364 32.48 12.81 13.88
N LEU A 365 32.92 13.78 14.70
CA LEU A 365 32.50 15.17 14.56
C LEU A 365 33.13 15.87 13.32
N THR A 366 34.29 15.40 12.88
CA THR A 366 35.02 15.96 11.72
C THR A 366 34.30 15.69 10.41
N ASP A 367 33.69 14.52 10.24
CA ASP A 367 32.96 14.16 9.02
C ASP A 367 31.52 14.68 9.04
N ALA A 368 30.95 14.98 10.23
CA ALA A 368 29.66 15.62 10.35
C ALA A 368 29.66 17.11 9.94
N GLU A 369 30.75 17.83 10.23
CA GLU A 369 30.85 19.29 9.97
C GLU A 369 30.60 19.68 8.50
N PRO A 370 31.29 19.07 7.50
CA PRO A 370 31.09 19.44 6.10
C PRO A 370 29.65 19.22 5.60
N LEU A 371 28.96 18.24 6.15
CA LEU A 371 27.57 17.92 5.78
C LEU A 371 26.61 19.03 6.24
N TYR A 372 26.65 19.43 7.53
CA TYR A 372 25.84 20.55 8.01
C TYR A 372 26.18 21.86 7.31
N ARG A 373 27.46 22.11 7.04
CA ARG A 373 27.89 23.30 6.31
C ARG A 373 27.34 23.31 4.88
N LEU A 374 27.33 22.17 4.19
CA LEU A 374 26.74 22.04 2.86
C LEU A 374 25.23 22.26 2.90
N SER A 375 24.52 21.68 3.86
CA SER A 375 23.09 21.89 4.07
C SER A 375 22.75 23.38 4.23
N LEU A 376 23.48 24.10 5.10
CA LEU A 376 23.30 25.55 5.27
C LEU A 376 23.63 26.33 4.01
N THR A 377 24.62 25.91 3.22
CA THR A 377 24.98 26.56 1.95
C THR A 377 23.86 26.42 0.91
N ILE A 378 23.23 25.23 0.83
CA ILE A 378 22.09 24.99 -0.06
C ILE A 378 20.91 25.89 0.37
N LEU A 379 20.59 25.94 1.65
CA LEU A 379 19.53 26.79 2.19
C LEU A 379 19.78 28.29 2.01
N ASP A 380 21.05 28.72 2.09
CA ASP A 380 21.47 30.12 1.87
C ASP A 380 21.32 30.55 0.40
N LYS A 381 21.76 29.70 -0.56
CA LYS A 381 21.58 29.97 -2.00
C LYS A 381 20.12 30.18 -2.39
N LYS A 382 19.18 29.56 -1.68
CA LYS A 382 17.73 29.73 -1.88
C LYS A 382 17.21 31.08 -1.39
N GLY A 383 18.05 31.95 -0.85
CA GLY A 383 17.64 33.26 -0.33
C GLY A 383 16.90 33.21 0.98
N VAL A 384 16.84 32.00 1.63
CA VAL A 384 16.18 31.86 2.94
C VAL A 384 16.85 32.74 4.00
N LEU A 385 18.19 32.86 3.94
CA LEU A 385 18.98 33.71 4.82
C LEU A 385 18.96 35.18 4.44
N THR A 386 18.65 35.58 3.19
CA THR A 386 18.73 36.96 2.71
C THR A 386 17.38 37.68 2.73
N GLY A 387 16.28 36.97 3.11
CA GLY A 387 14.94 37.56 3.15
C GLY A 387 14.39 38.01 1.78
N LYS A 388 15.10 37.72 0.68
CA LYS A 388 14.59 37.90 -0.67
C LYS A 388 13.58 36.80 -0.96
N ARG A 389 12.29 37.13 -0.76
CA ARG A 389 11.19 36.21 -1.07
C ARG A 389 11.23 35.82 -2.57
N PRO A 390 11.46 34.59 -2.95
CA PRO A 390 11.07 34.14 -4.28
C PRO A 390 9.53 34.22 -4.35
N MET A 391 9.00 34.81 -5.40
CA MET A 391 7.59 35.19 -5.56
C MET A 391 6.63 33.98 -5.62
N PHE A 392 7.13 32.72 -5.53
CA PHE A 392 6.38 31.49 -5.78
C PHE A 392 6.55 30.37 -4.72
N LEU A 393 7.15 30.65 -3.54
CA LEU A 393 7.26 29.63 -2.48
C LEU A 393 6.08 29.75 -1.52
N SER A 394 5.15 28.83 -1.59
CA SER A 394 3.95 28.75 -0.73
C SER A 394 4.19 28.25 0.70
N SER A 395 5.44 27.95 1.11
CA SER A 395 5.75 27.59 2.50
C SER A 395 7.11 28.16 2.93
N THR A 396 7.12 29.47 3.23
CA THR A 396 8.25 30.12 3.92
C THR A 396 8.46 29.55 5.33
N GLU A 397 7.44 29.01 5.99
CA GLU A 397 7.54 28.47 7.35
C GLU A 397 8.31 27.15 7.40
N ASP A 398 8.03 26.18 6.52
CA ASP A 398 8.72 24.86 6.51
C ASP A 398 10.22 25.01 6.19
N ASN A 399 10.58 25.87 5.26
CA ASN A 399 11.97 26.14 4.91
C ASN A 399 12.73 26.90 6.03
N LEU A 400 12.04 27.78 6.75
CA LEU A 400 12.61 28.47 7.91
C LEU A 400 12.77 27.53 9.10
N ASP A 401 11.86 26.58 9.28
CA ASP A 401 11.97 25.57 10.32
C ASP A 401 13.13 24.61 10.01
N LEU A 402 13.27 24.14 8.78
CA LEU A 402 14.39 23.29 8.35
C LEU A 402 15.74 24.03 8.47
N LEU A 403 15.79 25.31 8.13
CA LEU A 403 16.97 26.15 8.35
C LEU A 403 17.31 26.25 9.83
N ALA A 404 16.32 26.50 10.68
CA ALA A 404 16.51 26.62 12.12
C ALA A 404 16.97 25.29 12.74
N GLU A 405 16.41 24.18 12.35
CA GLU A 405 16.82 22.84 12.80
C GLU A 405 18.25 22.52 12.35
N THR A 406 18.57 22.69 11.07
CA THR A 406 19.94 22.48 10.54
C THR A 406 20.96 23.35 11.26
N ALA A 407 20.62 24.60 11.53
CA ALA A 407 21.53 25.53 12.21
C ALA A 407 21.72 25.16 13.69
N LEU A 408 20.66 24.72 14.37
CA LEU A 408 20.75 24.23 15.77
C LEU A 408 21.68 23.04 15.86
N ASP A 409 21.51 22.03 15.01
CA ASP A 409 22.35 20.83 14.99
C ASP A 409 23.81 21.19 14.70
N TYR A 410 24.04 22.10 13.75
CA TYR A 410 25.42 22.56 13.45
C TYR A 410 26.04 23.37 14.61
N VAL A 411 25.28 24.23 15.26
CA VAL A 411 25.72 24.97 16.45
C VAL A 411 26.10 24.01 17.57
N ASP A 412 25.30 22.97 17.81
CA ASP A 412 25.59 21.94 18.83
C ASP A 412 26.83 21.14 18.48
N LEU A 413 27.03 20.80 17.21
CA LEU A 413 28.26 20.18 16.73
C LEU A 413 29.49 21.05 17.01
N LEU A 414 29.44 22.35 16.64
CA LEU A 414 30.54 23.29 16.87
C LEU A 414 30.87 23.45 18.37
N LYS A 415 29.84 23.48 19.23
CA LYS A 415 30.03 23.47 20.69
C LYS A 415 30.74 22.21 21.19
N LYS A 416 30.36 21.04 20.68
CA LYS A 416 31.05 19.76 20.99
C LYS A 416 32.50 19.76 20.51
N MET A 417 32.79 20.40 19.37
CA MET A 417 34.15 20.60 18.85
C MET A 417 34.92 21.71 19.57
N ARG A 418 34.38 22.32 20.64
CA ARG A 418 34.93 23.47 21.39
C ARG A 418 35.11 24.77 20.57
N ARG A 419 34.44 24.88 19.44
CA ARG A 419 34.47 26.04 18.51
C ARG A 419 33.35 27.05 18.84
N LYS A 420 33.31 27.58 20.05
CA LYS A 420 32.24 28.49 20.54
C LYS A 420 32.10 29.75 19.72
N SER A 421 33.20 30.34 19.23
CA SER A 421 33.17 31.57 18.40
C SER A 421 32.42 31.34 17.08
N ASP A 422 32.66 30.17 16.42
CA ASP A 422 32.00 29.85 15.16
C ASP A 422 30.51 29.52 15.38
N ALA A 423 30.20 28.83 16.46
CA ALA A 423 28.80 28.62 16.88
C ALA A 423 28.04 29.92 17.04
N SER A 424 28.62 30.94 17.74
CA SER A 424 28.00 32.25 17.95
C SER A 424 27.79 33.00 16.62
N LYS A 425 28.69 32.86 15.65
CA LYS A 425 28.52 33.48 14.31
C LYS A 425 27.31 32.89 13.57
N ILE A 426 27.12 31.55 13.61
CA ILE A 426 25.96 30.91 13.02
C ILE A 426 24.67 31.34 13.72
N GLU A 427 24.65 31.33 15.06
CA GLU A 427 23.49 31.81 15.83
C GLU A 427 23.09 33.25 15.48
N ALA A 428 24.07 34.15 15.38
CA ALA A 428 23.84 35.56 15.02
C ALA A 428 23.26 35.69 13.60
N ARG A 429 23.81 34.93 12.64
CA ARG A 429 23.37 34.92 11.24
C ARG A 429 21.92 34.44 11.11
N ILE A 430 21.56 33.37 11.79
CA ILE A 430 20.20 32.85 11.77
C ILE A 430 19.21 33.76 12.45
N ARG A 431 19.61 34.36 13.59
CA ARG A 431 18.76 35.37 14.26
C ARG A 431 18.47 36.58 13.35
N ALA A 432 19.47 37.02 12.60
CA ALA A 432 19.29 38.11 11.65
C ALA A 432 18.33 37.74 10.52
N ALA A 433 18.37 36.49 10.05
CA ALA A 433 17.54 36.01 8.96
C ALA A 433 16.09 35.67 9.38
N THR A 434 15.90 35.10 10.56
CA THR A 434 14.59 34.54 11.00
C THR A 434 13.86 35.46 12.00
N GLY A 435 14.56 36.43 12.62
CA GLY A 435 14.05 37.23 13.73
C GLY A 435 13.86 36.43 15.03
N LYS A 436 14.13 35.13 15.01
CA LYS A 436 13.93 34.22 16.16
C LYS A 436 15.27 33.85 16.79
N SER A 437 15.31 33.73 18.11
CA SER A 437 16.46 33.15 18.82
C SER A 437 16.41 31.64 18.67
N LEU A 438 17.56 30.99 18.37
CA LEU A 438 17.67 29.54 18.31
C LEU A 438 17.54 28.99 19.75
N THR A 439 16.37 28.49 20.10
CA THR A 439 16.14 27.74 21.34
C THR A 439 15.96 26.27 21.03
N PRO A 440 16.65 25.36 21.73
CA PRO A 440 16.42 23.93 21.52
C PRO A 440 14.96 23.58 21.82
N LYS A 441 14.30 22.89 20.91
CA LYS A 441 12.99 22.26 21.22
C LYS A 441 13.22 21.31 22.42
N LYS A 442 12.49 21.49 23.53
CA LYS A 442 12.46 20.50 24.61
C LYS A 442 12.07 19.17 23.97
N LYS A 443 12.98 18.18 24.02
CA LYS A 443 12.61 16.81 23.68
C LYS A 443 11.43 16.43 24.56
N ALA A 444 10.31 16.11 23.94
CA ALA A 444 9.22 15.43 24.63
C ALA A 444 9.77 14.10 25.13
N SER A 445 9.80 13.96 26.45
CA SER A 445 10.24 12.77 27.18
C SER A 445 9.29 11.62 26.96
#